data_aa78466b8aa273b2b55380eda7832aa1
#
_entry.id   aa78466b8aa273b2b55380eda7832aa1
#
_cell.length_a   1.000
_cell.length_b   1.000
_cell.length_c   1.000
_cell.angle_alpha   90.00
_cell.angle_beta   90.00
_cell.angle_gamma   90.00
#
_symmetry.space_group_name_H-M   'P 1'
#
loop_
_entity.id
_entity.type
_entity.pdbx_description
1 polymer ?
#
loop_
_entity_poly.entity_id
_entity_poly.type
_entity_poly.pdbx_seq_one_letter_code
_entity_poly.pdbx_strand_id
1 'polypeptide(L)'
;MAKIIPIKENYLFSKIYAKGKKASEKNIAVYALRNYKTADTRLGITTGKKLGSAVQRSRARRLIREAFRHSTEGRSFKKPFWIVVVARSSITAKDRKMDDVRRDLEKAFAKLTLFSEETQN
;
A
#
# COMPACT_ATOMS: atom_id res chain seq x y z
N MET A 1 -3.02 9.98 -14.88
CA MET A 1 -3.18 9.48 -13.56
C MET A 1 -3.41 7.98 -13.55
N ALA A 2 -2.70 7.28 -12.73
CA ALA A 2 -2.83 5.83 -12.71
C ALA A 2 -4.13 5.42 -12.01
N LYS A 3 -4.81 4.46 -12.60
CA LYS A 3 -6.02 3.94 -12.01
C LYS A 3 -5.64 2.87 -11.00
N ILE A 4 -6.25 2.92 -9.83
CA ILE A 4 -6.03 1.91 -8.80
C ILE A 4 -6.92 0.72 -9.10
N ILE A 5 -6.31 -0.45 -9.31
CA ILE A 5 -7.05 -1.68 -9.56
C ILE A 5 -7.01 -2.52 -8.29
N PRO A 6 -8.14 -2.88 -7.71
CA PRO A 6 -8.13 -3.60 -6.45
C PRO A 6 -7.82 -5.09 -6.60
N ILE A 7 -7.23 -5.66 -5.56
CA ILE A 7 -7.08 -7.10 -5.44
C ILE A 7 -8.36 -7.62 -4.82
N LYS A 8 -9.00 -8.58 -5.46
CA LYS A 8 -10.28 -9.11 -4.99
C LYS A 8 -10.23 -10.53 -4.46
N GLU A 9 -9.25 -11.30 -4.88
CA GLU A 9 -9.20 -12.72 -4.51
C GLU A 9 -8.53 -12.92 -3.16
N ASN A 10 -9.22 -13.58 -2.24
CA ASN A 10 -8.68 -13.81 -0.90
C ASN A 10 -7.39 -14.61 -0.90
N TYR A 11 -7.27 -15.57 -1.81
CA TYR A 11 -6.07 -16.41 -1.84
C TYR A 11 -4.82 -15.58 -2.21
N LEU A 12 -5.01 -14.49 -2.94
CA LEU A 12 -3.88 -13.64 -3.29
C LEU A 12 -3.33 -12.92 -2.06
N PHE A 13 -4.20 -12.49 -1.14
CA PHE A 13 -3.74 -11.86 0.09
C PHE A 13 -2.83 -12.82 0.87
N SER A 14 -3.25 -14.07 1.04
CA SER A 14 -2.44 -15.05 1.74
C SER A 14 -1.11 -15.30 1.04
N LYS A 15 -1.13 -15.38 -0.28
CA LYS A 15 0.08 -15.60 -1.06
C LYS A 15 1.04 -14.43 -0.92
N ILE A 16 0.52 -13.20 -0.96
CA ILE A 16 1.33 -12.00 -0.86
C ILE A 16 1.96 -11.91 0.52
N TYR A 17 1.21 -12.22 1.58
CA TYR A 17 1.77 -12.23 2.94
C TYR A 17 2.85 -13.28 3.10
N ALA A 18 2.68 -14.43 2.48
CA ALA A 18 3.64 -15.53 2.65
C ALA A 18 4.90 -15.36 1.81
N LYS A 19 4.78 -14.80 0.61
CA LYS A 19 5.88 -14.78 -0.35
C LYS A 19 6.38 -13.39 -0.71
N GLY A 20 5.63 -12.36 -0.42
CA GLY A 20 6.00 -10.99 -0.79
C GLY A 20 7.09 -10.44 0.10
N LYS A 21 7.73 -9.39 -0.38
CA LYS A 21 8.67 -8.63 0.43
C LYS A 21 7.88 -7.65 1.28
N LYS A 22 8.39 -7.36 2.48
CA LYS A 22 7.67 -6.52 3.43
C LYS A 22 8.52 -5.32 3.86
N ALA A 23 7.90 -4.17 3.97
CA ALA A 23 8.49 -2.99 4.61
C ALA A 23 7.50 -2.45 5.62
N SER A 24 7.90 -2.34 6.89
CA SER A 24 7.03 -1.84 7.95
C SER A 24 7.38 -0.40 8.30
N GLU A 25 6.36 0.43 8.43
CA GLU A 25 6.53 1.82 8.83
C GLU A 25 5.60 2.10 10.01
N LYS A 26 5.54 3.34 10.46
CA LYS A 26 4.77 3.68 11.65
C LYS A 26 3.28 3.40 11.50
N ASN A 27 2.69 3.86 10.43
CA ASN A 27 1.24 3.79 10.24
C ASN A 27 0.78 2.65 9.36
N ILE A 28 1.68 2.06 8.58
CA ILE A 28 1.33 1.01 7.64
C ILE A 28 2.49 0.04 7.45
N ALA A 29 2.17 -1.13 6.94
CA ALA A 29 3.17 -2.04 6.42
C ALA A 29 2.81 -2.34 4.97
N VAL A 30 3.79 -2.48 4.12
CA VAL A 30 3.56 -2.75 2.70
C VAL A 30 4.16 -4.10 2.36
N TYR A 31 3.37 -4.93 1.68
CA TYR A 31 3.85 -6.20 1.13
C TYR A 31 3.77 -6.08 -0.39
N ALA A 32 4.77 -6.56 -1.09
CA ALA A 32 4.78 -6.53 -2.55
C ALA A 32 5.26 -7.85 -3.11
N LEU A 33 4.54 -8.37 -4.08
CA LEU A 33 4.88 -9.60 -4.76
C LEU A 33 4.72 -9.38 -6.27
N ARG A 34 5.64 -9.88 -7.06
CA ARG A 34 5.58 -9.73 -8.50
C ARG A 34 4.31 -10.35 -9.06
N ASN A 35 3.60 -9.59 -9.89
CA ASN A 35 2.38 -10.07 -10.54
C ASN A 35 2.74 -10.62 -11.91
N TYR A 36 2.72 -11.95 -12.06
CA TYR A 36 3.00 -12.60 -13.33
C TYR A 36 1.73 -12.89 -14.14
N LYS A 37 0.55 -12.59 -13.57
CA LYS A 37 -0.70 -12.95 -14.22
C LYS A 37 -1.27 -11.84 -15.10
N THR A 38 -1.03 -10.59 -14.75
CA THR A 38 -1.56 -9.47 -15.52
C THR A 38 -0.46 -8.44 -15.70
N ALA A 39 -0.72 -7.46 -16.54
CA ALA A 39 0.27 -6.42 -16.84
C ALA A 39 0.16 -5.22 -15.93
N ASP A 40 -0.76 -5.25 -14.97
CA ASP A 40 -0.99 -4.07 -14.10
C ASP A 40 -0.56 -4.34 -12.68
N THR A 41 -0.39 -3.27 -11.93
CA THR A 41 -0.14 -3.33 -10.49
C THR A 41 -1.47 -3.19 -9.77
N ARG A 42 -1.73 -4.05 -8.81
CA ARG A 42 -3.00 -4.08 -8.09
C ARG A 42 -2.78 -3.86 -6.61
N LEU A 43 -3.75 -3.20 -5.97
CA LEU A 43 -3.66 -2.80 -4.59
C LEU A 43 -4.73 -3.47 -3.73
N GLY A 44 -4.29 -4.06 -2.62
CA GLY A 44 -5.20 -4.50 -1.58
C GLY A 44 -4.94 -3.68 -0.32
N ILE A 45 -5.98 -3.35 0.43
CA ILE A 45 -5.85 -2.60 1.67
C ILE A 45 -6.48 -3.43 2.77
N THR A 46 -5.72 -3.67 3.84
CA THR A 46 -6.21 -4.44 4.97
C THR A 46 -6.37 -3.55 6.18
N THR A 47 -7.58 -3.53 6.75
CA THR A 47 -7.87 -2.82 7.99
C THR A 47 -8.53 -3.82 8.93
N GLY A 48 -7.74 -4.43 9.81
CA GLY A 48 -8.23 -5.47 10.71
C GLY A 48 -9.14 -4.94 11.81
N LYS A 49 -9.87 -5.83 12.44
CA LYS A 49 -10.79 -5.45 13.51
C LYS A 49 -10.07 -4.82 14.71
N LYS A 50 -8.82 -5.20 14.94
CA LYS A 50 -8.05 -4.64 16.05
C LYS A 50 -7.78 -3.15 15.89
N LEU A 51 -7.96 -2.62 14.68
CA LEU A 51 -7.72 -1.21 14.43
C LEU A 51 -8.73 -0.33 15.15
N GLY A 52 -9.93 -0.83 15.38
CA GLY A 52 -10.97 -0.08 16.07
C GLY A 52 -12.33 -0.24 15.43
N SER A 53 -13.16 0.78 15.58
CA SER A 53 -14.52 0.77 15.07
C SER A 53 -14.60 0.76 13.55
N ALA A 54 -15.78 0.52 13.03
CA ALA A 54 -16.01 0.59 11.59
C ALA A 54 -15.66 1.96 11.02
N VAL A 55 -15.96 3.01 11.76
CA VAL A 55 -15.65 4.38 11.34
C VAL A 55 -14.15 4.59 11.27
N GLN A 56 -13.41 4.12 12.27
CA GLN A 56 -11.96 4.24 12.28
C GLN A 56 -11.32 3.43 11.15
N ARG A 57 -11.85 2.23 10.90
CA ARG A 57 -11.32 1.40 9.81
C ARG A 57 -11.60 2.00 8.43
N SER A 58 -12.78 2.59 8.25
CA SER A 58 -13.11 3.26 6.99
C SER A 58 -12.23 4.47 6.75
N ARG A 59 -11.97 5.23 7.82
CA ARG A 59 -11.08 6.38 7.71
C ARG A 59 -9.66 5.95 7.35
N ALA A 60 -9.16 4.89 7.98
CA ALA A 60 -7.83 4.37 7.68
C ALA A 60 -7.73 3.94 6.21
N ARG A 61 -8.76 3.25 5.73
CA ARG A 61 -8.77 2.79 4.34
C ARG A 61 -8.75 3.98 3.38
N ARG A 62 -9.52 5.03 3.70
CA ARG A 62 -9.55 6.23 2.86
C ARG A 62 -8.20 6.92 2.86
N LEU A 63 -7.55 7.06 4.02
CA LEU A 63 -6.23 7.68 4.11
C LEU A 63 -5.21 6.91 3.27
N ILE A 64 -5.23 5.60 3.36
CA ILE A 64 -4.30 4.77 2.59
C ILE A 64 -4.55 4.92 1.09
N ARG A 65 -5.81 4.88 0.67
CA ARG A 65 -6.14 4.99 -0.74
C ARG A 65 -5.70 6.33 -1.32
N GLU A 66 -5.95 7.40 -0.59
CA GLU A 66 -5.55 8.73 -1.02
C GLU A 66 -4.04 8.87 -1.05
N ALA A 67 -3.37 8.38 -0.02
CA ALA A 67 -1.91 8.44 0.04
C ALA A 67 -1.27 7.62 -1.09
N PHE A 68 -1.84 6.46 -1.38
CA PHE A 68 -1.33 5.61 -2.46
C PHE A 68 -1.48 6.32 -3.81
N ARG A 69 -2.64 6.95 -4.04
CA ARG A 69 -2.85 7.67 -5.28
C ARG A 69 -1.83 8.79 -5.44
N HIS A 70 -1.61 9.57 -4.39
CA HIS A 70 -0.65 10.67 -4.46
C HIS A 70 0.79 10.17 -4.59
N SER A 71 1.14 9.09 -3.91
CA SER A 71 2.50 8.57 -3.96
C SER A 71 2.87 7.97 -5.31
N THR A 72 1.88 7.52 -6.06
CA THR A 72 2.13 6.86 -7.34
C THR A 72 1.89 7.77 -8.54
N GLU A 73 1.38 8.97 -8.31
CA GLU A 73 1.06 9.87 -9.40
C GLU A 73 2.32 10.24 -10.19
N GLY A 74 2.25 10.11 -11.50
CA GLY A 74 3.36 10.45 -12.38
C GLY A 74 4.53 9.47 -12.32
N ARG A 75 4.38 8.37 -11.62
CA ARG A 75 5.47 7.39 -11.46
C ARG A 75 5.04 6.05 -12.05
N SER A 76 6.00 5.25 -12.47
CA SER A 76 5.74 3.95 -13.03
C SER A 76 6.41 2.88 -12.20
N PHE A 77 5.66 1.83 -11.87
CA PHE A 77 6.24 0.66 -11.23
C PHE A 77 7.18 -0.02 -12.24
N LYS A 78 8.32 -0.48 -11.76
CA LYS A 78 9.28 -1.12 -12.66
C LYS A 78 8.78 -2.42 -13.25
N LYS A 79 7.81 -3.05 -12.58
CA LYS A 79 7.17 -4.30 -13.01
C LYS A 79 5.76 -4.32 -12.44
N PRO A 80 4.87 -5.16 -12.96
CA PRO A 80 3.56 -5.31 -12.33
C PRO A 80 3.72 -5.97 -10.95
N PHE A 81 3.06 -5.43 -9.95
CA PHE A 81 3.10 -5.97 -8.61
C PHE A 81 1.70 -6.17 -8.04
N TRP A 82 1.58 -7.13 -7.15
CA TRP A 82 0.47 -7.18 -6.22
C TRP A 82 0.97 -6.53 -4.93
N ILE A 83 0.33 -5.44 -4.51
CA ILE A 83 0.72 -4.69 -3.33
C ILE A 83 -0.40 -4.75 -2.30
N VAL A 84 -0.07 -5.11 -1.06
CA VAL A 84 -1.03 -5.05 0.04
C VAL A 84 -0.49 -4.07 1.07
N VAL A 85 -1.31 -3.09 1.41
CA VAL A 85 -1.00 -2.12 2.45
C VAL A 85 -1.83 -2.48 3.67
N VAL A 86 -1.16 -2.78 4.77
CA VAL A 86 -1.81 -3.17 6.02
C VAL A 86 -1.79 -1.97 6.96
N ALA A 87 -2.96 -1.55 7.44
CA ALA A 87 -3.05 -0.45 8.39
C ALA A 87 -2.54 -0.89 9.75
N ARG A 88 -1.72 -0.07 10.37
CA ARG A 88 -1.24 -0.31 11.74
C ARG A 88 -1.98 0.62 12.69
N SER A 89 -2.00 0.28 13.98
CA SER A 89 -2.83 1.00 14.95
C SER A 89 -2.54 2.50 15.02
N SER A 90 -1.31 2.93 14.81
CA SER A 90 -1.01 4.35 14.85
C SER A 90 -1.76 5.18 13.82
N ILE A 91 -2.28 4.56 12.76
CA ILE A 91 -3.02 5.29 11.73
C ILE A 91 -4.34 5.86 12.27
N THR A 92 -4.85 5.32 13.38
CA THR A 92 -6.12 5.76 13.95
C THR A 92 -6.01 7.00 14.84
N ALA A 93 -4.80 7.51 15.07
CA ALA A 93 -4.64 8.72 15.85
C ALA A 93 -5.44 9.86 15.23
N LYS A 94 -6.10 10.66 16.07
CA LYS A 94 -7.02 11.69 15.62
C LYS A 94 -6.37 12.71 14.67
N ASP A 95 -5.12 13.01 14.89
CA ASP A 95 -4.43 14.02 14.08
C ASP A 95 -3.71 13.42 12.89
N ARG A 96 -3.90 12.14 12.63
CA ARG A 96 -3.22 11.50 11.51
C ARG A 96 -3.85 11.96 10.20
N LYS A 97 -3.01 12.33 9.24
CA LYS A 97 -3.45 12.87 7.96
C LYS A 97 -2.87 12.08 6.80
N MET A 98 -3.40 12.34 5.62
CA MET A 98 -2.94 11.66 4.40
C MET A 98 -1.43 11.81 4.21
N ASP A 99 -0.87 12.98 4.49
CA ASP A 99 0.56 13.20 4.31
C ASP A 99 1.42 12.31 5.22
N ASP A 100 0.93 11.99 6.41
CA ASP A 100 1.66 11.09 7.31
C ASP A 100 1.74 9.69 6.70
N VAL A 101 0.64 9.24 6.13
CA VAL A 101 0.58 7.93 5.48
C VAL A 101 1.39 7.93 4.19
N ARG A 102 1.32 9.02 3.44
CA ARG A 102 2.09 9.15 2.20
C ARG A 102 3.60 9.07 2.48
N ARG A 103 4.07 9.72 3.54
CA ARG A 103 5.48 9.64 3.91
C ARG A 103 5.89 8.20 4.22
N ASP A 104 5.04 7.47 4.92
CA ASP A 104 5.31 6.07 5.22
C ASP A 104 5.34 5.23 3.95
N LEU A 105 4.40 5.48 3.03
CA LEU A 105 4.38 4.76 1.76
C LEU A 105 5.64 5.02 0.94
N GLU A 106 6.09 6.28 0.90
CA GLU A 106 7.31 6.62 0.17
C GLU A 106 8.52 5.88 0.73
N LYS A 107 8.62 5.80 2.06
CA LYS A 107 9.71 5.06 2.68
C LYS A 107 9.63 3.57 2.35
N ALA A 108 8.44 3.00 2.41
CA ALA A 108 8.26 1.59 2.13
C ALA A 108 8.57 1.27 0.66
N PHE A 109 8.09 2.11 -0.24
CA PHE A 109 8.35 1.91 -1.67
C PHE A 109 9.85 1.99 -1.98
N ALA A 110 10.56 2.91 -1.33
CA ALA A 110 11.99 3.02 -1.51
C ALA A 110 12.72 1.77 -1.00
N LYS A 111 12.31 1.27 0.17
CA LYS A 111 12.91 0.05 0.71
C LYS A 111 12.68 -1.15 -0.18
N LEU A 112 11.52 -1.23 -0.82
CA LEU A 112 11.15 -2.36 -1.66
C LEU A 112 11.58 -2.16 -3.12
N THR A 113 12.05 -0.97 -3.47
CA THR A 113 12.50 -0.60 -4.82
C THR A 113 11.48 -0.97 -5.89
N LEU A 114 10.27 -0.45 -5.73
CA LEU A 114 9.16 -0.82 -6.62
C LEU A 114 9.06 0.01 -7.89
N PHE A 115 9.60 1.22 -7.91
CA PHE A 115 9.43 2.10 -9.07
C PHE A 115 10.58 1.98 -10.06
N SER A 116 10.27 2.31 -11.28
CA SER A 116 11.31 2.45 -12.30
C SER A 116 12.29 3.48 -11.82
N GLU A 117 13.55 3.38 -12.23
CA GLU A 117 14.48 4.24 -11.75
C GLU A 117 14.42 5.48 -12.11
N GLU A 118 13.77 6.11 -11.66
CA GLU A 118 13.66 7.39 -12.01
C GLU A 118 14.66 8.16 -11.32
N THR A 119 15.34 7.59 -10.70
CA THR A 119 16.17 8.36 -10.00
C THR A 119 17.38 8.55 -10.51
N GLN A 120 17.54 8.64 -10.75
CA GLN A 120 18.36 8.90 -10.94
C GLN A 120 18.89 9.73 -10.72
N ASN A 121 19.05 9.99 -10.42
CA ASN A 121 19.63 10.77 -10.15
C ASN A 121 19.91 11.14 -9.98
#